data_3c3cf160550bd6be5e80dfe4b61507ef
#
_entry.id   3c3cf160550bd6be5e80dfe4b61507ef
#
_cell.length_a   1.000
_cell.length_b   1.000
_cell.length_c   1.000
_cell.angle_alpha   90.00
_cell.angle_beta   90.00
_cell.angle_gamma   90.00
#
_symmetry.space_group_name_H-M   'P 1'
#
loop_
_entity.id
_entity.type
_entity.pdbx_description
1 polymer ?
#
loop_
_entity_poly.entity_id
_entity_poly.type
_entity_poly.pdbx_seq_one_letter_code
_entity_poly.pdbx_strand_id
1 'polypeptide(L)'
;ALITTYWDDLLRLATSVRIGTVPASLMLRRLGSYPRQNGLALALREVGRIERTLFTLDWLDDPALRRQSTTELNKGESRNALARAVCFHRLGRLRDRTPESQQHRAGGLNLVVAAIILWNTVYMERAIRHLRSRGETVPNEFLPYLAPLGWQHINLTGDYIWREPPRLDGEGFRPLTAPPTSSEADVHSMSA
;
A
#
# COMPACT_ATOMS: atom_id res chain seq x y z
N ALA A 1 8.23 35.00 -17.30
CA ALA A 1 9.19 34.86 -18.42
C ALA A 1 9.27 33.39 -18.89
N LEU A 2 9.93 32.45 -18.18
CA LEU A 2 10.12 31.07 -18.68
C LEU A 2 8.82 30.32 -18.99
N ILE A 3 7.85 30.32 -18.09
CA ILE A 3 6.55 29.64 -18.29
C ILE A 3 5.84 30.23 -19.51
N THR A 4 5.81 31.52 -19.67
CA THR A 4 5.17 32.21 -20.80
C THR A 4 5.82 31.82 -22.11
N THR A 5 7.17 31.76 -22.14
CA THR A 5 7.94 31.40 -23.34
C THR A 5 7.66 30.00 -23.82
N TYR A 6 7.45 29.05 -22.90
CA TYR A 6 7.23 27.62 -23.20
C TYR A 6 5.78 27.18 -22.99
N TRP A 7 4.82 28.10 -22.94
CA TRP A 7 3.43 27.81 -22.60
C TRP A 7 2.78 26.78 -23.55
N ASP A 8 2.93 26.96 -24.84
CA ASP A 8 2.36 26.08 -25.83
C ASP A 8 2.96 24.64 -25.76
N ASP A 9 4.25 24.55 -25.49
CA ASP A 9 4.93 23.27 -25.32
C ASP A 9 4.49 22.58 -24.01
N LEU A 10 4.28 23.33 -22.94
CA LEU A 10 3.72 22.80 -21.69
C LEU A 10 2.31 22.25 -21.90
N LEU A 11 1.45 22.96 -22.65
CA LEU A 11 0.11 22.48 -23.00
C LEU A 11 0.17 21.22 -23.86
N ARG A 12 1.07 21.16 -24.84
CA ARG A 12 1.27 19.95 -25.66
C ARG A 12 1.70 18.75 -24.81
N LEU A 13 2.63 18.96 -23.87
CA LEU A 13 3.04 17.93 -22.93
C LEU A 13 1.87 17.44 -22.06
N ALA A 14 1.13 18.36 -21.46
CA ALA A 14 -0.02 18.04 -20.63
C ALA A 14 -1.08 17.27 -21.41
N THR A 15 -1.36 17.71 -22.65
CA THR A 15 -2.29 17.03 -23.55
C THR A 15 -1.81 15.63 -23.91
N SER A 16 -0.53 15.44 -24.24
CA SER A 16 0.03 14.13 -24.58
C SER A 16 -0.06 13.13 -23.41
N VAL A 17 0.17 13.59 -22.18
CA VAL A 17 -0.01 12.77 -20.97
C VAL A 17 -1.48 12.44 -20.74
N ARG A 18 -2.37 13.42 -20.88
CA ARG A 18 -3.81 13.26 -20.67
C ARG A 18 -4.45 12.27 -21.66
N ILE A 19 -4.02 12.31 -22.92
CA ILE A 19 -4.51 11.40 -23.98
C ILE A 19 -3.86 10.01 -23.88
N GLY A 20 -2.79 9.88 -23.05
CA GLY A 20 -2.06 8.61 -22.90
C GLY A 20 -1.07 8.29 -24.02
N THR A 21 -0.80 9.24 -24.92
CA THR A 21 0.14 9.05 -26.04
C THR A 21 1.56 8.81 -25.54
N VAL A 22 1.94 9.46 -24.45
CA VAL A 22 3.26 9.29 -23.81
C VAL A 22 3.08 9.13 -22.30
N PRO A 23 3.67 8.07 -21.69
CA PRO A 23 3.68 7.94 -20.24
C PRO A 23 4.42 9.12 -19.58
N ALA A 24 3.82 9.72 -18.54
CA ALA A 24 4.40 10.84 -17.81
C ALA A 24 5.82 10.52 -17.30
N SER A 25 6.06 9.30 -16.84
CA SER A 25 7.37 8.83 -16.36
C SER A 25 8.45 8.88 -17.43
N LEU A 26 8.13 8.48 -18.67
CA LEU A 26 9.06 8.52 -19.80
C LEU A 26 9.38 9.98 -20.18
N MET A 27 8.37 10.81 -20.22
CA MET A 27 8.50 12.24 -20.54
C MET A 27 9.39 12.94 -19.51
N LEU A 28 9.09 12.79 -18.21
CA LEU A 28 9.86 13.38 -17.12
C LEU A 28 11.32 12.91 -17.14
N ARG A 29 11.55 11.61 -17.41
CA ARG A 29 12.91 11.06 -17.52
C ARG A 29 13.68 11.68 -18.68
N ARG A 30 13.04 11.86 -19.84
CA ARG A 30 13.69 12.50 -21.00
C ARG A 30 13.98 13.98 -20.76
N LEU A 31 13.03 14.73 -20.21
CA LEU A 31 13.24 16.13 -19.84
C LEU A 31 14.31 16.29 -18.75
N GLY A 32 14.41 15.35 -17.83
CA GLY A 32 15.40 15.32 -16.75
C GLY A 32 16.82 14.95 -17.19
N SER A 33 17.02 14.39 -18.40
CA SER A 33 18.34 13.95 -18.88
C SER A 33 19.31 15.14 -19.09
N TYR A 34 18.81 16.32 -19.47
CA TYR A 34 19.61 17.53 -19.66
C TYR A 34 18.93 18.77 -19.05
N PRO A 35 18.72 18.80 -17.73
CA PRO A 35 17.84 19.77 -17.10
C PRO A 35 18.34 21.23 -17.17
N ARG A 36 19.65 21.44 -17.34
CA ARG A 36 20.25 22.79 -17.42
C ARG A 36 20.17 23.42 -18.82
N GLN A 37 20.07 22.57 -19.84
CA GLN A 37 20.07 23.01 -21.26
C GLN A 37 18.67 23.00 -21.88
N ASN A 38 17.68 22.41 -21.18
CA ASN A 38 16.33 22.29 -21.70
C ASN A 38 15.41 23.32 -21.03
N GLY A 39 15.09 24.39 -21.76
CA GLY A 39 14.23 25.47 -21.30
C GLY A 39 12.82 25.01 -20.93
N LEU A 40 12.27 24.03 -21.65
CA LEU A 40 10.98 23.42 -21.33
C LEU A 40 11.02 22.65 -19.99
N ALA A 41 12.10 21.93 -19.69
CA ALA A 41 12.30 21.28 -18.41
C ALA A 41 12.35 22.28 -17.25
N LEU A 42 13.02 23.41 -17.48
CA LEU A 42 13.07 24.52 -16.51
C LEU A 42 11.68 25.15 -16.32
N ALA A 43 10.94 25.40 -17.40
CA ALA A 43 9.58 25.93 -17.34
C ALA A 43 8.63 24.98 -16.59
N LEU A 44 8.67 23.67 -16.86
CA LEU A 44 7.90 22.66 -16.15
C LEU A 44 8.24 22.62 -14.65
N ARG A 45 9.51 22.77 -14.30
CA ARG A 45 9.96 22.88 -12.90
C ARG A 45 9.39 24.10 -12.20
N GLU A 46 9.33 25.23 -12.88
CA GLU A 46 8.73 26.46 -12.31
C GLU A 46 7.21 26.32 -12.12
N VAL A 47 6.50 25.69 -13.05
CA VAL A 47 5.08 25.32 -12.84
C VAL A 47 4.93 24.43 -11.61
N GLY A 48 5.75 23.38 -11.49
CA GLY A 48 5.72 22.49 -10.33
C GLY A 48 6.05 23.21 -8.99
N ARG A 49 6.84 24.29 -9.02
CA ARG A 49 7.08 25.11 -7.83
C ARG A 49 5.85 25.91 -7.44
N ILE A 50 5.12 26.47 -8.41
CA ILE A 50 3.86 27.18 -8.17
C ILE A 50 2.84 26.22 -7.55
N GLU A 51 2.62 25.09 -8.18
CA GLU A 51 1.69 24.05 -7.70
C GLU A 51 2.04 23.59 -6.28
N ARG A 52 3.33 23.37 -6.00
CA ARG A 52 3.78 23.01 -4.66
C ARG A 52 3.47 24.11 -3.64
N THR A 53 3.65 25.38 -4.02
CA THR A 53 3.36 26.51 -3.14
C THR A 53 1.88 26.59 -2.83
N LEU A 54 1.02 26.46 -3.85
CA LEU A 54 -0.43 26.43 -3.70
C LEU A 54 -0.86 25.28 -2.78
N PHE A 55 -0.40 24.06 -3.06
CA PHE A 55 -0.67 22.90 -2.19
C PHE A 55 -0.20 23.13 -0.75
N THR A 56 0.96 23.78 -0.56
CA THR A 56 1.48 24.04 0.79
C THR A 56 0.58 25.04 1.53
N LEU A 57 0.08 26.05 0.85
CA LEU A 57 -0.87 27.00 1.43
C LEU A 57 -2.19 26.33 1.81
N ASP A 58 -2.75 25.54 0.89
CA ASP A 58 -3.97 24.77 1.14
C ASP A 58 -3.77 23.80 2.32
N TRP A 59 -2.62 23.14 2.37
CA TRP A 59 -2.28 22.20 3.45
C TRP A 59 -2.12 22.89 4.82
N LEU A 60 -1.63 24.12 4.85
CA LEU A 60 -1.53 24.92 6.09
C LEU A 60 -2.90 25.43 6.54
N ASP A 61 -3.76 25.79 5.60
CA ASP A 61 -5.06 26.38 5.87
C ASP A 61 -6.14 25.31 6.17
N ASP A 62 -6.11 24.18 5.49
CA ASP A 62 -7.13 23.12 5.62
C ASP A 62 -6.70 21.96 6.54
N PRO A 63 -7.26 21.87 7.77
CA PRO A 63 -7.04 20.75 8.67
C PRO A 63 -7.57 19.40 8.15
N ALA A 64 -8.59 19.40 7.28
CA ALA A 64 -9.13 18.17 6.72
C ALA A 64 -8.16 17.57 5.69
N LEU A 65 -7.57 18.40 4.83
CA LEU A 65 -6.53 18.00 3.88
C LEU A 65 -5.30 17.43 4.61
N ARG A 66 -4.88 18.07 5.72
CA ARG A 66 -3.77 17.54 6.56
C ARG A 66 -4.07 16.17 7.12
N ARG A 67 -5.27 15.97 7.69
CA ARG A 67 -5.69 14.68 8.24
C ARG A 67 -5.74 13.61 7.17
N GLN A 68 -6.33 13.91 6.02
CA GLN A 68 -6.39 12.98 4.89
C GLN A 68 -4.98 12.58 4.43
N SER A 69 -4.11 13.55 4.19
CA SER A 69 -2.73 13.31 3.75
C SER A 69 -1.95 12.45 4.76
N THR A 70 -2.06 12.76 6.06
CA THR A 70 -1.40 11.99 7.12
C THR A 70 -1.94 10.56 7.19
N THR A 71 -3.25 10.38 7.05
CA THR A 71 -3.88 9.05 7.05
C THR A 71 -3.37 8.20 5.89
N GLU A 72 -3.29 8.76 4.69
CA GLU A 72 -2.78 8.03 3.51
C GLU A 72 -1.28 7.72 3.62
N LEU A 73 -0.47 8.62 4.17
CA LEU A 73 0.94 8.37 4.46
C LEU A 73 1.12 7.24 5.48
N ASN A 74 0.34 7.23 6.56
CA ASN A 74 0.38 6.17 7.58
C ASN A 74 0.00 4.81 7.00
N LYS A 75 -1.01 4.75 6.11
CA LYS A 75 -1.35 3.51 5.36
C LYS A 75 -0.19 3.04 4.51
N GLY A 76 0.47 3.96 3.80
CA GLY A 76 1.65 3.68 2.99
C GLY A 76 2.81 3.13 3.82
N GLU A 77 3.09 3.73 4.98
CA GLU A 77 4.12 3.27 5.92
C GLU A 77 3.81 1.88 6.48
N SER A 78 2.57 1.64 6.89
CA SER A 78 2.12 0.34 7.39
C SER A 78 2.23 -0.75 6.31
N ARG A 79 1.86 -0.44 5.06
CA ARG A 79 2.06 -1.35 3.92
C ARG A 79 3.54 -1.64 3.69
N ASN A 80 4.40 -0.64 3.79
CA ASN A 80 5.84 -0.83 3.64
C ASN A 80 6.42 -1.65 4.81
N ALA A 81 5.89 -1.51 6.02
CA ALA A 81 6.25 -2.33 7.16
C ALA A 81 5.87 -3.81 6.93
N LEU A 82 4.64 -4.08 6.44
CA LEU A 82 4.21 -5.42 6.04
C LEU A 82 5.13 -6.00 4.93
N ALA A 83 5.43 -5.21 3.90
CA ALA A 83 6.32 -5.66 2.82
C ALA A 83 7.73 -6.00 3.33
N ARG A 84 8.27 -5.24 4.28
CA ARG A 84 9.56 -5.56 4.94
C ARG A 84 9.47 -6.82 5.79
N ALA A 85 8.37 -7.05 6.49
CA ALA A 85 8.15 -8.26 7.26
C ALA A 85 8.12 -9.51 6.36
N VAL A 86 7.40 -9.46 5.24
CA VAL A 86 7.38 -10.56 4.25
C VAL A 86 8.77 -10.79 3.62
N CYS A 87 9.51 -9.73 3.32
CA CYS A 87 10.84 -9.79 2.70
C CYS A 87 11.98 -9.70 3.74
N PHE A 88 11.84 -10.38 4.88
CA PHE A 88 12.71 -10.21 6.06
C PHE A 88 14.17 -10.61 5.84
N HIS A 89 14.47 -11.64 5.02
CA HIS A 89 15.82 -12.17 4.81
C HIS A 89 16.88 -11.12 4.42
N ARG A 90 16.46 -10.03 3.78
CA ARG A 90 17.36 -8.99 3.30
C ARG A 90 17.01 -7.63 3.87
N LEU A 91 16.42 -7.59 5.05
CA LEU A 91 15.92 -6.36 5.67
C LEU A 91 14.99 -5.56 4.75
N GLY A 92 14.17 -6.27 3.95
CA GLY A 92 13.27 -5.67 2.98
C GLY A 92 13.94 -5.10 1.72
N ARG A 93 15.21 -5.42 1.47
CA ARG A 93 15.94 -4.93 0.29
C ARG A 93 15.92 -5.93 -0.85
N LEU A 94 15.54 -5.47 -2.03
CA LEU A 94 15.66 -6.22 -3.27
C LEU A 94 17.08 -6.00 -3.81
N ARG A 95 17.93 -7.04 -3.76
CA ARG A 95 19.36 -6.98 -4.13
C ARG A 95 19.70 -7.99 -5.24
N ASP A 96 18.82 -8.18 -6.17
CA ASP A 96 19.08 -9.03 -7.31
C ASP A 96 20.03 -8.34 -8.29
N ARG A 97 20.83 -9.14 -9.01
CA ARG A 97 21.89 -8.63 -9.87
C ARG A 97 21.36 -7.89 -11.09
N THR A 98 20.20 -8.29 -11.61
CA THR A 98 19.61 -7.70 -12.81
C THR A 98 18.33 -6.92 -12.48
N PRO A 99 18.04 -5.83 -13.21
CA PRO A 99 16.79 -5.09 -13.07
C PRO A 99 15.55 -5.97 -13.27
N GLU A 100 15.62 -6.94 -14.19
CA GLU A 100 14.54 -7.88 -14.47
C GLU A 100 14.24 -8.78 -13.27
N SER A 101 15.26 -9.37 -12.67
CA SER A 101 15.11 -10.18 -11.45
C SER A 101 14.58 -9.36 -10.28
N GLN A 102 15.00 -8.10 -10.14
CA GLN A 102 14.45 -7.18 -9.14
C GLN A 102 12.96 -6.91 -9.39
N GLN A 103 12.56 -6.72 -10.64
CA GLN A 103 11.17 -6.48 -11.01
C GLN A 103 10.29 -7.70 -10.72
N HIS A 104 10.75 -8.91 -11.07
CA HIS A 104 10.02 -10.15 -10.78
C HIS A 104 9.87 -10.37 -9.27
N ARG A 105 10.92 -10.15 -8.49
CA ARG A 105 10.86 -10.24 -7.03
C ARG A 105 9.94 -9.19 -6.42
N ALA A 106 9.97 -7.96 -6.91
CA ALA A 106 9.06 -6.92 -6.49
C ALA A 106 7.59 -7.26 -6.82
N GLY A 107 7.34 -7.84 -7.99
CA GLY A 107 6.03 -8.34 -8.40
C GLY A 107 5.53 -9.44 -7.47
N GLY A 108 6.37 -10.44 -7.19
CA GLY A 108 6.04 -11.52 -6.25
C GLY A 108 5.77 -11.01 -4.83
N LEU A 109 6.60 -10.10 -4.33
CA LEU A 109 6.38 -9.46 -3.03
C LEU A 109 5.05 -8.71 -2.98
N ASN A 110 4.73 -7.94 -4.02
CA ASN A 110 3.47 -7.21 -4.09
C ASN A 110 2.26 -8.16 -4.11
N LEU A 111 2.36 -9.30 -4.81
CA LEU A 111 1.31 -10.32 -4.84
C LEU A 111 1.06 -10.91 -3.45
N VAL A 112 2.12 -11.30 -2.73
CA VAL A 112 2.01 -11.85 -1.36
C VAL A 112 1.43 -10.81 -0.40
N VAL A 113 1.90 -9.56 -0.46
CA VAL A 113 1.35 -8.46 0.36
C VAL A 113 -0.14 -8.24 0.05
N ALA A 114 -0.53 -8.25 -1.23
CA ALA A 114 -1.93 -8.10 -1.63
C ALA A 114 -2.80 -9.27 -1.13
N ALA A 115 -2.29 -10.50 -1.18
CA ALA A 115 -2.98 -11.67 -0.65
C ALA A 115 -3.21 -11.57 0.87
N ILE A 116 -2.21 -11.12 1.63
CA ILE A 116 -2.33 -10.88 3.08
C ILE A 116 -3.38 -9.80 3.37
N ILE A 117 -3.36 -8.69 2.64
CA ILE A 117 -4.33 -7.60 2.80
C ILE A 117 -5.75 -8.10 2.50
N LEU A 118 -5.93 -8.84 1.41
CA LEU A 118 -7.23 -9.43 1.07
C LEU A 118 -7.73 -10.38 2.15
N TRP A 119 -6.86 -11.29 2.62
CA TRP A 119 -7.15 -12.20 3.72
C TRP A 119 -7.63 -11.44 4.96
N ASN A 120 -6.84 -10.47 5.41
CA ASN A 120 -7.18 -9.67 6.57
C ASN A 120 -8.51 -8.93 6.40
N THR A 121 -8.76 -8.35 5.22
CA THR A 121 -10.00 -7.62 4.93
C THR A 121 -11.21 -8.53 5.07
N VAL A 122 -11.17 -9.72 4.46
CA VAL A 122 -12.26 -10.70 4.53
C VAL A 122 -12.52 -11.17 5.97
N TYR A 123 -11.43 -11.48 6.70
CA TYR A 123 -11.59 -11.98 8.08
C TYR A 123 -12.01 -10.89 9.07
N MET A 124 -11.57 -9.66 8.90
CA MET A 124 -12.06 -8.52 9.69
C MET A 124 -13.56 -8.29 9.46
N GLU A 125 -14.01 -8.31 8.21
CA GLU A 125 -15.44 -8.21 7.89
C GLU A 125 -16.26 -9.34 8.55
N ARG A 126 -15.79 -10.57 8.45
CA ARG A 126 -16.42 -11.73 9.08
C ARG A 126 -16.45 -11.62 10.60
N ALA A 127 -15.34 -11.20 11.22
CA ALA A 127 -15.26 -10.99 12.66
C ALA A 127 -16.27 -9.94 13.13
N ILE A 128 -16.36 -8.81 12.42
CA ILE A 128 -17.34 -7.76 12.71
C ILE A 128 -18.77 -8.29 12.59
N ARG A 129 -19.08 -9.03 11.51
CA ARG A 129 -20.40 -9.64 11.30
C ARG A 129 -20.73 -10.64 12.40
N HIS A 130 -19.74 -11.45 12.79
CA HIS A 130 -19.90 -12.42 13.89
C HIS A 130 -20.14 -11.74 15.24
N LEU A 131 -19.39 -10.72 15.60
CA LEU A 131 -19.60 -9.96 16.83
C LEU A 131 -21.00 -9.36 16.88
N ARG A 132 -21.44 -8.72 15.79
CA ARG A 132 -22.78 -8.15 15.69
C ARG A 132 -23.89 -9.18 15.81
N SER A 133 -23.72 -10.38 15.24
CA SER A 133 -24.70 -11.48 15.36
C SER A 133 -24.83 -11.99 16.79
N ARG A 134 -23.80 -11.81 17.62
CA ARG A 134 -23.82 -12.14 19.05
C ARG A 134 -24.38 -11.01 19.93
N GLY A 135 -24.83 -9.92 19.34
CA GLY A 135 -25.35 -8.76 20.07
C GLY A 135 -24.26 -7.80 20.56
N GLU A 136 -23.01 -7.98 20.15
CA GLU A 136 -21.91 -7.07 20.47
C GLU A 136 -22.04 -5.77 19.68
N THR A 137 -21.79 -4.65 20.35
CA THR A 137 -21.84 -3.35 19.70
C THR A 137 -20.50 -3.06 19.00
N VAL A 138 -20.51 -3.02 17.67
CA VAL A 138 -19.38 -2.56 16.87
C VAL A 138 -19.79 -1.30 16.13
N PRO A 139 -19.43 -0.10 16.64
CA PRO A 139 -19.83 1.18 16.05
C PRO A 139 -19.26 1.35 14.65
N ASN A 140 -20.06 1.85 13.71
CA ASN A 140 -19.62 2.10 12.33
C ASN A 140 -18.51 3.16 12.25
N GLU A 141 -18.45 4.07 13.20
CA GLU A 141 -17.42 5.11 13.29
C GLU A 141 -16.00 4.58 13.50
N PHE A 142 -15.84 3.35 14.01
CA PHE A 142 -14.54 2.71 14.14
C PHE A 142 -14.05 2.01 12.87
N LEU A 143 -14.95 1.67 11.94
CA LEU A 143 -14.59 0.93 10.73
C LEU A 143 -13.52 1.63 9.87
N PRO A 144 -13.54 2.96 9.67
CA PRO A 144 -12.52 3.67 8.92
C PRO A 144 -11.11 3.61 9.53
N TYR A 145 -11.01 3.31 10.83
CA TYR A 145 -9.73 3.20 11.54
C TYR A 145 -9.14 1.78 11.53
N LEU A 146 -9.90 0.80 11.07
CA LEU A 146 -9.40 -0.56 10.91
C LEU A 146 -8.51 -0.63 9.66
N ALA A 147 -7.33 -1.21 9.82
CA ALA A 147 -6.39 -1.38 8.72
C ALA A 147 -6.03 -2.86 8.54
N PRO A 148 -6.24 -3.45 7.34
CA PRO A 148 -5.94 -4.87 7.09
C PRO A 148 -4.45 -5.12 6.83
N LEU A 149 -3.57 -4.41 7.53
CA LEU A 149 -2.13 -4.39 7.31
C LEU A 149 -1.33 -5.11 8.40
N GLY A 150 -2.00 -5.66 9.41
CA GLY A 150 -1.37 -6.45 10.47
C GLY A 150 -0.87 -7.80 9.95
N TRP A 151 0.24 -8.29 10.49
CA TRP A 151 0.82 -9.60 10.13
C TRP A 151 1.22 -10.46 11.32
N GLN A 152 1.02 -9.99 12.55
CA GLN A 152 1.44 -10.67 13.77
C GLN A 152 0.78 -12.05 13.96
N HIS A 153 -0.38 -12.25 13.34
CA HIS A 153 -1.12 -13.52 13.32
C HIS A 153 -0.69 -14.46 12.19
N ILE A 154 0.27 -14.05 11.35
CA ILE A 154 0.76 -14.84 10.23
C ILE A 154 2.17 -15.32 10.55
N ASN A 155 2.40 -16.62 10.53
CA ASN A 155 3.73 -17.19 10.68
C ASN A 155 4.50 -17.03 9.37
N LEU A 156 5.28 -15.94 9.23
CA LEU A 156 6.05 -15.63 8.03
C LEU A 156 7.31 -16.52 7.88
N THR A 157 7.71 -17.21 8.94
CA THR A 157 8.97 -17.98 8.99
C THR A 157 8.76 -19.46 9.25
N GLY A 158 7.52 -19.89 9.47
CA GLY A 158 7.18 -21.27 9.78
C GLY A 158 7.06 -22.15 8.55
N ASP A 159 7.10 -23.45 8.80
CA ASP A 159 6.79 -24.45 7.80
C ASP A 159 5.29 -24.59 7.62
N TYR A 160 4.85 -24.70 6.38
CA TYR A 160 3.44 -24.90 6.04
C TYR A 160 3.22 -26.36 5.62
N ILE A 161 2.29 -27.03 6.28
CA ILE A 161 1.89 -28.41 5.95
C ILE A 161 0.71 -28.36 4.99
N TRP A 162 0.90 -28.77 3.75
CA TRP A 162 -0.10 -28.78 2.69
C TRP A 162 -0.76 -30.14 2.48
N ARG A 163 -0.69 -31.04 3.49
CA ARG A 163 -1.12 -32.44 3.34
C ARG A 163 -2.64 -32.64 3.39
N GLU A 164 -3.36 -31.72 4.01
CA GLU A 164 -4.80 -31.75 4.09
C GLU A 164 -5.42 -30.55 3.38
N PRO A 165 -6.48 -30.71 2.58
CA PRO A 165 -7.19 -29.60 2.04
C PRO A 165 -7.75 -28.75 3.19
N PRO A 166 -7.69 -27.42 3.11
CA PRO A 166 -8.24 -26.56 4.14
C PRO A 166 -9.76 -26.79 4.25
N ARG A 167 -10.27 -26.87 5.47
CA ARG A 167 -11.72 -26.84 5.69
C ARG A 167 -12.22 -25.46 5.31
N LEU A 168 -13.01 -25.40 4.24
CA LEU A 168 -13.60 -24.16 3.74
C LEU A 168 -15.08 -24.15 4.11
N ASP A 169 -15.62 -22.97 4.38
CA ASP A 169 -17.06 -22.76 4.53
C ASP A 169 -17.76 -22.68 3.16
N GLY A 170 -19.09 -22.48 3.17
CA GLY A 170 -19.88 -22.37 1.93
C GLY A 170 -19.50 -21.17 1.03
N GLU A 171 -18.72 -20.23 1.54
CA GLU A 171 -18.18 -19.08 0.78
C GLU A 171 -16.73 -19.31 0.28
N GLY A 172 -16.16 -20.49 0.53
CA GLY A 172 -14.82 -20.85 0.10
C GLY A 172 -13.70 -20.30 0.99
N PHE A 173 -14.01 -19.92 2.22
CA PHE A 173 -13.03 -19.42 3.19
C PHE A 173 -12.95 -20.30 4.43
N ARG A 174 -11.81 -20.25 5.10
CA ARG A 174 -11.64 -20.91 6.37
C ARG A 174 -12.61 -20.32 7.42
N PRO A 175 -13.39 -21.14 8.16
CA PRO A 175 -14.29 -20.65 9.17
C PRO A 175 -13.53 -19.95 10.31
N LEU A 176 -14.20 -18.99 10.97
CA LEU A 176 -13.68 -18.39 12.20
C LEU A 176 -13.62 -19.48 13.29
N THR A 177 -12.45 -19.69 13.86
CA THR A 177 -12.28 -20.54 15.05
C THR A 177 -12.44 -19.68 16.29
N ALA A 178 -13.19 -20.18 17.27
CA ALA A 178 -13.21 -19.56 18.59
C ALA A 178 -11.79 -19.57 19.18
N PRO A 179 -11.38 -18.53 19.92
CA PRO A 179 -10.12 -18.58 20.66
C PRO A 179 -10.14 -19.80 21.59
N PRO A 180 -9.01 -20.49 21.79
CA PRO A 180 -8.95 -21.62 22.71
C PRO A 180 -9.44 -21.15 24.08
N THR A 181 -10.34 -21.90 24.67
CA THR A 181 -10.76 -21.65 26.05
C THR A 181 -9.56 -21.83 26.97
N SER A 182 -9.47 -21.07 28.03
CA SER A 182 -8.32 -21.07 28.97
C SER A 182 -7.91 -22.46 29.49
N SER A 183 -8.80 -23.43 29.44
CA SER A 183 -8.52 -24.84 29.79
C SER A 183 -7.71 -25.60 28.73
N GLU A 184 -7.73 -25.19 27.46
CA GLU A 184 -6.98 -25.83 26.38
C GLU A 184 -5.57 -25.26 26.20
N ALA A 185 -5.36 -24.04 26.66
CA ALA A 185 -4.04 -23.38 26.62
C ALA A 185 -3.05 -24.02 27.60
N ASP A 186 -3.53 -24.52 28.75
CA ASP A 186 -2.68 -25.14 29.80
C ASP A 186 -2.17 -26.55 29.42
N VAL A 187 -2.86 -27.27 28.53
CA VAL A 187 -2.43 -28.60 28.11
C VAL A 187 -1.28 -28.57 27.09
N HIS A 188 -1.19 -27.50 26.28
CA HIS A 188 -0.12 -27.35 25.27
C HIS A 188 1.20 -26.80 25.86
N SER A 189 1.15 -26.15 27.01
CA SER A 189 2.35 -25.65 27.71
C SER A 189 3.09 -26.71 28.53
N MET A 190 2.46 -27.89 28.79
CA MET A 190 3.04 -28.99 29.53
C MET A 190 3.69 -30.09 28.67
N SER A 191 3.72 -29.93 27.32
CA SER A 191 4.28 -30.89 26.36
C SER A 191 5.43 -30.31 25.50
N ALA A 192 6.11 -29.27 25.96
CA ALA A 192 7.28 -28.70 25.30
C ALA A 192 8.53 -28.84 26.18
#